data_e21174a305dc3be796fdc1956f160f8b
#
_entry.id   e21174a305dc3be796fdc1956f160f8b
#
_cell.length_a   1.000
_cell.length_b   1.000
_cell.length_c   1.000
_cell.angle_alpha   90.00
_cell.angle_beta   90.00
_cell.angle_gamma   90.00
#
_symmetry.space_group_name_H-M   'P 1'
#
loop_
_entity.id
_entity.type
_entity.pdbx_description
1 polymer ?
#
loop_
_entity_poly.entity_id
_entity_poly.type
_entity_poly.pdbx_seq_one_letter_code
_entity_poly.pdbx_strand_id
1 'polypeptide(L)'
;MTGFLGRAQGLGRLGKILEQAGKPRVRGCALASVSVLSLVVMSVAARAQPTGGSVVAGSAQISSSGASTLINQSTSKAIINWQSFSVGQGGSVQFNQPNASAITLNRVTGTSTSVIDGAIRANGQVWLLNPNGLLFGNGATINVSGLLATTSDIADQDFLGGRYNFSSTGGKGGISNSGSITASNGGSVVLSAPSVTNKGLIAASAGHVAMTGKVWRS
;
A
#
# COMPACT_ATOMS: atom_id res chain seq x y z
N MET A 1 36.94 -68.85 39.64
CA MET A 1 38.29 -68.44 40.06
C MET A 1 38.15 -67.10 40.75
N THR A 2 38.06 -67.22 42.05
CA THR A 2 39.02 -66.81 43.07
C THR A 2 39.11 -65.28 43.09
N GLY A 3 38.68 -64.55 44.09
CA GLY A 3 38.82 -64.72 45.55
C GLY A 3 39.25 -63.35 46.02
N PHE A 4 38.88 -62.80 47.00
CA PHE A 4 39.07 -62.83 48.47
C PHE A 4 39.01 -61.40 48.97
N LEU A 5 38.04 -61.02 49.80
CA LEU A 5 38.06 -60.92 51.24
C LEU A 5 39.13 -59.98 51.86
N GLY A 6 38.64 -59.12 52.78
CA GLY A 6 39.33 -58.54 53.90
C GLY A 6 38.68 -57.22 54.33
N ARG A 7 37.72 -57.16 55.23
CA ARG A 7 37.73 -57.15 56.73
C ARG A 7 38.84 -56.20 57.23
N ALA A 8 38.69 -55.31 58.17
CA ALA A 8 37.80 -55.14 59.27
C ALA A 8 38.12 -53.80 60.00
N GLN A 9 37.12 -53.26 60.66
CA GLN A 9 37.09 -52.81 62.07
C GLN A 9 38.03 -51.69 62.53
N GLY A 10 37.46 -50.78 63.22
CA GLY A 10 38.12 -49.85 64.18
C GLY A 10 37.16 -48.90 64.82
N LEU A 11 36.57 -49.39 65.92
CA LEU A 11 35.83 -48.60 66.90
C LEU A 11 36.69 -47.57 67.59
N GLY A 12 36.10 -46.46 68.02
CA GLY A 12 36.73 -45.66 69.06
C GLY A 12 36.18 -44.26 69.27
N ARG A 13 35.14 -44.17 69.99
CA ARG A 13 34.88 -43.36 71.19
C ARG A 13 35.00 -41.83 71.16
N LEU A 14 33.83 -41.23 71.41
CA LEU A 14 33.54 -40.26 72.49
C LEU A 14 34.33 -38.97 72.59
N GLY A 15 33.62 -37.90 72.60
CA GLY A 15 34.04 -36.60 73.13
C GLY A 15 32.95 -35.53 72.91
N LYS A 16 32.08 -35.43 73.91
CA LYS A 16 31.18 -34.29 74.09
C LYS A 16 32.06 -33.05 74.26
N ILE A 17 31.73 -31.93 73.64
CA ILE A 17 31.81 -30.60 74.19
C ILE A 17 30.71 -29.73 73.58
N LEU A 18 29.97 -29.16 74.45
CA LEU A 18 28.87 -28.21 74.38
C LEU A 18 29.18 -26.95 73.54
N GLU A 19 28.12 -26.54 72.87
CA GLU A 19 27.52 -25.22 73.04
C GLU A 19 28.34 -24.00 72.71
N GLN A 20 28.04 -23.40 71.55
CA GLN A 20 27.76 -21.94 71.59
C GLN A 20 26.89 -21.56 70.39
N ALA A 21 25.81 -20.96 70.70
CA ALA A 21 24.83 -20.41 69.80
C ALA A 21 25.40 -19.29 68.95
N GLY A 22 25.49 -19.49 67.68
CA GLY A 22 25.69 -18.44 66.67
C GLY A 22 24.47 -18.35 65.80
N LYS A 23 23.61 -17.35 66.04
CA LYS A 23 22.47 -17.05 65.20
C LYS A 23 22.92 -16.84 63.74
N PRO A 24 22.39 -17.53 62.74
CA PRO A 24 22.68 -17.17 61.36
C PRO A 24 21.97 -15.84 61.06
N ARG A 25 22.73 -14.80 60.75
CA ARG A 25 22.21 -13.59 60.10
C ARG A 25 21.70 -13.96 58.74
N VAL A 26 20.39 -13.94 58.61
CA VAL A 26 19.73 -14.00 57.31
C VAL A 26 20.09 -12.71 56.55
N ARG A 27 21.10 -12.77 55.67
CA ARG A 27 21.31 -11.72 54.70
C ARG A 27 20.15 -11.80 53.70
N GLY A 28 19.28 -10.80 53.78
CA GLY A 28 18.21 -10.64 52.81
C GLY A 28 18.76 -10.59 51.38
N CYS A 29 18.51 -11.60 50.57
CA CYS A 29 18.60 -11.50 49.13
C CYS A 29 17.54 -10.51 48.71
N ALA A 30 17.95 -9.30 48.37
CA ALA A 30 17.15 -8.38 47.61
C ALA A 30 16.91 -8.99 46.21
N LEU A 31 15.72 -9.51 46.01
CA LEU A 31 15.24 -9.86 44.70
C LEU A 31 15.08 -8.55 43.90
N ALA A 32 16.11 -8.24 43.09
CA ALA A 32 15.99 -7.21 42.08
C ALA A 32 14.98 -7.70 41.05
N SER A 33 13.74 -7.22 41.15
CA SER A 33 12.72 -7.38 40.14
C SER A 33 13.17 -6.58 38.91
N VAL A 34 13.71 -7.28 37.91
CA VAL A 34 13.97 -6.73 36.60
C VAL A 34 12.60 -6.59 35.93
N SER A 35 12.03 -5.39 35.99
CA SER A 35 10.89 -5.02 35.15
C SER A 35 11.35 -5.01 33.69
N VAL A 36 11.04 -6.08 32.98
CA VAL A 36 11.15 -6.11 31.52
C VAL A 36 10.05 -5.20 30.99
N LEU A 37 10.40 -3.94 30.74
CA LEU A 37 9.52 -3.03 30.03
C LEU A 37 9.44 -3.53 28.57
N SER A 38 8.43 -4.32 28.28
CA SER A 38 8.12 -4.75 26.91
C SER A 38 7.76 -3.53 26.09
N LEU A 39 8.74 -3.02 25.34
CA LEU A 39 8.52 -2.00 24.34
C LEU A 39 7.67 -2.62 23.21
N VAL A 40 6.36 -2.44 23.27
CA VAL A 40 5.47 -2.78 22.16
C VAL A 40 5.76 -1.79 21.05
N VAL A 41 6.65 -2.17 20.14
CA VAL A 41 6.83 -1.47 18.88
C VAL A 41 5.58 -1.75 18.03
N MET A 42 4.61 -0.87 18.11
CA MET A 42 3.52 -0.86 17.14
C MET A 42 4.13 -0.49 15.80
N SER A 43 4.38 -1.48 14.96
CA SER A 43 4.69 -1.26 13.55
C SER A 43 3.44 -0.62 12.93
N VAL A 44 3.48 0.69 12.74
CA VAL A 44 2.53 1.38 11.86
C VAL A 44 2.82 0.82 10.48
N ALA A 45 1.98 -0.09 10.00
CA ALA A 45 2.07 -0.57 8.63
C ALA A 45 2.03 0.68 7.74
N ALA A 46 3.12 0.94 7.02
CA ALA A 46 3.19 2.04 6.08
C ALA A 46 2.08 1.79 5.04
N ARG A 47 1.03 2.61 5.08
CA ARG A 47 -0.07 2.51 4.12
C ARG A 47 0.48 2.94 2.77
N ALA A 48 0.28 2.11 1.76
CA ALA A 48 0.72 2.43 0.42
C ALA A 48 0.11 3.77 -0.02
N GLN A 49 0.96 4.70 -0.46
CA GLN A 49 0.60 6.00 -0.99
C GLN A 49 1.36 6.23 -2.28
N PRO A 50 0.89 7.11 -3.18
CA PRO A 50 1.67 7.53 -4.33
C PRO A 50 3.01 8.12 -3.91
N THR A 51 4.09 7.75 -4.60
CA THR A 51 5.47 8.19 -4.30
C THR A 51 6.16 8.76 -5.52
N GLY A 52 7.10 9.68 -5.27
CA GLY A 52 7.95 10.25 -6.33
C GLY A 52 7.17 11.09 -7.35
N GLY A 53 6.09 11.75 -6.93
CA GLY A 53 5.28 12.58 -7.80
C GLY A 53 6.05 13.80 -8.31
N SER A 54 6.12 13.98 -9.63
CA SER A 54 6.72 15.13 -10.31
C SER A 54 5.78 15.67 -11.37
N VAL A 55 5.41 16.94 -11.25
CA VAL A 55 4.58 17.62 -12.26
C VAL A 55 5.46 17.96 -13.45
N VAL A 56 5.21 17.35 -14.61
CA VAL A 56 6.01 17.54 -15.82
C VAL A 56 5.36 18.43 -16.84
N ALA A 57 4.04 18.64 -16.75
CA ALA A 57 3.32 19.61 -17.60
C ALA A 57 2.07 20.12 -16.88
N GLY A 58 1.64 21.32 -17.22
CA GLY A 58 0.58 22.03 -16.53
C GLY A 58 1.05 22.58 -15.18
N SER A 59 0.10 22.87 -14.28
CA SER A 59 0.38 23.38 -12.94
C SER A 59 -0.44 22.62 -11.91
N ALA A 60 0.25 21.95 -10.99
CA ALA A 60 -0.35 21.27 -9.86
C ALA A 60 0.60 21.30 -8.66
N GLN A 61 0.04 21.27 -7.46
CA GLN A 61 0.78 21.11 -6.20
C GLN A 61 0.40 19.77 -5.56
N ILE A 62 1.42 19.02 -5.15
CA ILE A 62 1.25 17.74 -4.48
C ILE A 62 1.64 17.91 -3.03
N SER A 63 0.75 17.53 -2.11
CA SER A 63 1.02 17.48 -0.68
C SER A 63 0.55 16.17 -0.10
N SER A 64 1.32 15.62 0.84
CA SER A 64 0.98 14.36 1.50
C SER A 64 1.04 14.54 3.01
N SER A 65 0.04 14.03 3.71
CA SER A 65 -0.05 14.03 5.16
C SER A 65 -0.65 12.72 5.64
N GLY A 66 0.11 11.96 6.41
CA GLY A 66 -0.30 10.63 6.88
C GLY A 66 -0.64 9.70 5.70
N ALA A 67 -1.89 9.23 5.67
CA ALA A 67 -2.40 8.34 4.62
C ALA A 67 -3.15 9.09 3.50
N SER A 68 -3.00 10.41 3.41
CA SER A 68 -3.70 11.25 2.43
C SER A 68 -2.73 11.98 1.52
N THR A 69 -3.02 11.98 0.23
CA THR A 69 -2.32 12.78 -0.78
C THR A 69 -3.33 13.74 -1.41
N LEU A 70 -2.97 15.02 -1.45
CA LEU A 70 -3.77 16.08 -2.06
C LEU A 70 -3.04 16.64 -3.27
N ILE A 71 -3.73 16.71 -4.39
CA ILE A 71 -3.26 17.32 -5.63
C ILE A 71 -4.15 18.52 -5.96
N ASN A 72 -3.61 19.73 -5.88
CA ASN A 72 -4.29 20.96 -6.27
C ASN A 72 -3.82 21.37 -7.65
N GLN A 73 -4.64 21.16 -8.67
CA GLN A 73 -4.36 21.51 -10.06
C GLN A 73 -5.00 22.86 -10.41
N SER A 74 -4.27 23.73 -11.05
CA SER A 74 -4.77 25.05 -11.48
C SER A 74 -4.98 25.19 -12.99
N THR A 75 -4.40 24.31 -13.80
CA THR A 75 -4.58 24.28 -15.27
C THR A 75 -5.61 23.25 -15.70
N SER A 76 -6.20 23.40 -16.88
CA SER A 76 -7.18 22.45 -17.42
C SER A 76 -6.59 21.05 -17.65
N LYS A 77 -5.29 20.95 -17.92
CA LYS A 77 -4.56 19.70 -18.05
C LYS A 77 -3.28 19.76 -17.23
N ALA A 78 -2.96 18.66 -16.57
CA ALA A 78 -1.67 18.46 -15.91
C ALA A 78 -1.18 17.02 -16.13
N ILE A 79 0.14 16.85 -16.19
CA ILE A 79 0.80 15.55 -16.26
C ILE A 79 1.67 15.40 -15.02
N ILE A 80 1.48 14.33 -14.29
CA ILE A 80 2.26 13.97 -13.10
C ILE A 80 2.87 12.59 -13.34
N ASN A 81 4.19 12.52 -13.32
CA ASN A 81 4.92 11.27 -13.31
C ASN A 81 5.11 10.81 -11.87
N TRP A 82 4.86 9.53 -11.61
CA TRP A 82 4.97 8.90 -10.30
C TRP A 82 5.95 7.74 -10.34
N GLN A 83 6.77 7.58 -9.31
CA GLN A 83 7.53 6.35 -9.14
C GLN A 83 6.61 5.15 -8.86
N SER A 84 5.60 5.36 -8.04
CA SER A 84 4.52 4.41 -7.81
C SER A 84 3.21 5.15 -7.52
N PHE A 85 2.09 4.57 -7.95
CA PHE A 85 0.77 5.10 -7.64
C PHE A 85 -0.10 3.99 -7.06
N SER A 86 -0.08 3.87 -5.74
CA SER A 86 -0.92 2.94 -4.98
C SER A 86 -1.61 3.68 -3.86
N VAL A 87 -2.78 3.21 -3.44
CA VAL A 87 -3.55 3.78 -2.32
C VAL A 87 -3.99 2.65 -1.43
N GLY A 88 -3.38 2.52 -0.27
CA GLY A 88 -3.68 1.46 0.68
C GLY A 88 -5.02 1.67 1.40
N GLN A 89 -5.49 0.63 2.06
CA GLN A 89 -6.73 0.64 2.83
C GLN A 89 -6.76 1.79 3.84
N GLY A 90 -7.84 2.58 3.83
CA GLY A 90 -8.00 3.79 4.65
C GLY A 90 -7.10 4.96 4.21
N GLY A 91 -6.36 4.81 3.11
CA GLY A 91 -5.67 5.91 2.45
C GLY A 91 -6.57 6.64 1.46
N SER A 92 -6.15 7.85 1.05
CA SER A 92 -6.90 8.64 0.08
C SER A 92 -6.00 9.48 -0.80
N VAL A 93 -6.46 9.68 -2.05
CA VAL A 93 -5.92 10.66 -2.98
C VAL A 93 -7.06 11.57 -3.40
N GLN A 94 -6.89 12.87 -3.20
CA GLN A 94 -7.86 13.90 -3.57
C GLN A 94 -7.27 14.79 -4.66
N PHE A 95 -7.99 14.93 -5.77
CA PHE A 95 -7.68 15.89 -6.82
C PHE A 95 -8.66 17.06 -6.74
N ASN A 96 -8.14 18.25 -6.53
CA ASN A 96 -8.87 19.50 -6.67
C ASN A 96 -8.47 20.12 -8.01
N GLN A 97 -9.39 20.10 -8.95
CA GLN A 97 -9.18 20.52 -10.33
C GLN A 97 -10.04 21.76 -10.63
N PRO A 98 -9.69 22.58 -11.64
CA PRO A 98 -10.43 23.81 -11.96
C PRO A 98 -11.91 23.57 -12.28
N ASN A 99 -12.25 22.46 -12.90
CA ASN A 99 -13.62 22.10 -13.29
C ASN A 99 -13.75 20.61 -13.62
N ALA A 100 -14.96 20.13 -13.93
CA ALA A 100 -15.25 18.73 -14.21
C ALA A 100 -14.62 18.20 -15.51
N SER A 101 -14.25 19.07 -16.45
CA SER A 101 -13.57 18.68 -17.70
C SER A 101 -12.05 18.73 -17.62
N ALA A 102 -11.50 19.27 -16.53
CA ALA A 102 -10.06 19.27 -16.31
C ALA A 102 -9.53 17.84 -16.13
N ILE A 103 -8.34 17.57 -16.64
CA ILE A 103 -7.75 16.25 -16.67
C ILE A 103 -6.40 16.25 -15.94
N THR A 104 -6.22 15.34 -15.00
CA THR A 104 -4.90 15.00 -14.46
C THR A 104 -4.46 13.65 -15.02
N LEU A 105 -3.42 13.63 -15.83
CA LEU A 105 -2.76 12.42 -16.28
C LEU A 105 -1.71 12.01 -15.24
N ASN A 106 -1.89 10.84 -14.65
CA ASN A 106 -0.98 10.24 -13.68
C ASN A 106 -0.28 9.05 -14.35
N ARG A 107 0.97 9.21 -14.69
CA ARG A 107 1.80 8.19 -15.33
C ARG A 107 2.72 7.55 -14.32
N VAL A 108 2.65 6.23 -14.18
CA VAL A 108 3.59 5.46 -13.36
C VAL A 108 4.83 5.11 -14.19
N THR A 109 5.98 5.56 -13.72
CA THR A 109 7.28 5.34 -14.39
C THR A 109 8.10 4.23 -13.74
N GLY A 110 7.71 3.77 -12.55
CA GLY A 110 8.34 2.63 -11.89
C GLY A 110 7.81 1.30 -12.42
N THR A 111 8.26 0.20 -11.82
CA THR A 111 8.00 -1.16 -12.31
C THR A 111 6.90 -1.91 -11.56
N SER A 112 6.28 -1.28 -10.57
CA SER A 112 5.27 -1.92 -9.72
C SER A 112 3.86 -1.71 -10.27
N THR A 113 3.00 -2.72 -10.14
CA THR A 113 1.56 -2.61 -10.34
C THR A 113 0.96 -1.59 -9.38
N SER A 114 0.00 -0.81 -9.86
CA SER A 114 -0.79 0.09 -9.00
C SER A 114 -1.86 -0.70 -8.26
N VAL A 115 -1.82 -0.67 -6.93
CA VAL A 115 -2.83 -1.30 -6.07
C VAL A 115 -3.62 -0.19 -5.38
N ILE A 116 -4.90 -0.11 -5.70
CA ILE A 116 -5.83 0.86 -5.14
C ILE A 116 -6.82 0.12 -4.25
N ASP A 117 -6.66 0.26 -2.94
CA ASP A 117 -7.51 -0.35 -1.90
C ASP A 117 -8.11 0.71 -0.97
N GLY A 118 -7.88 1.97 -1.30
CA GLY A 118 -8.38 3.15 -0.63
C GLY A 118 -9.21 4.04 -1.56
N ALA A 119 -9.33 5.32 -1.19
CA ALA A 119 -10.19 6.25 -1.89
C ALA A 119 -9.44 7.12 -2.90
N ILE A 120 -10.00 7.29 -4.09
CA ILE A 120 -9.62 8.34 -5.03
C ILE A 120 -10.83 9.23 -5.27
N ARG A 121 -10.68 10.54 -5.07
CA ARG A 121 -11.72 11.52 -5.30
C ARG A 121 -11.22 12.64 -6.20
N ALA A 122 -12.07 13.10 -7.11
CA ALA A 122 -11.77 14.22 -7.98
C ALA A 122 -13.05 14.96 -8.41
N ASN A 123 -12.97 16.26 -8.51
CA ASN A 123 -14.03 17.06 -9.16
C ASN A 123 -13.83 17.19 -10.67
N GLY A 124 -12.78 16.60 -11.24
CA GLY A 124 -12.49 16.50 -12.66
C GLY A 124 -12.15 15.06 -13.06
N GLN A 125 -11.47 14.90 -14.17
CA GLN A 125 -11.12 13.60 -14.73
C GLN A 125 -9.73 13.16 -14.23
N VAL A 126 -9.62 11.88 -13.91
CA VAL A 126 -8.37 11.24 -13.49
C VAL A 126 -7.98 10.18 -14.51
N TRP A 127 -6.81 10.32 -15.07
CA TRP A 127 -6.22 9.34 -15.96
C TRP A 127 -5.07 8.64 -15.26
N LEU A 128 -5.13 7.31 -15.17
CA LEU A 128 -4.12 6.46 -14.52
C LEU A 128 -3.48 5.57 -15.60
N LEU A 129 -2.21 5.79 -15.84
CA LEU A 129 -1.42 5.05 -16.83
C LEU A 129 -0.35 4.24 -16.10
N ASN A 130 -0.43 2.91 -16.19
CA ASN A 130 0.59 2.02 -15.62
C ASN A 130 0.80 0.78 -16.49
N PRO A 131 1.93 0.68 -17.22
CA PRO A 131 2.26 -0.50 -18.03
C PRO A 131 2.28 -1.82 -17.26
N ASN A 132 2.51 -1.76 -15.93
CA ASN A 132 2.60 -2.93 -15.07
C ASN A 132 1.23 -3.39 -14.54
N GLY A 133 0.16 -2.69 -14.90
CA GLY A 133 -1.22 -3.01 -14.52
C GLY A 133 -1.77 -2.19 -13.37
N LEU A 134 -3.09 -2.29 -13.19
CA LEU A 134 -3.85 -1.62 -12.14
C LEU A 134 -4.81 -2.63 -11.49
N LEU A 135 -4.80 -2.65 -10.16
CA LEU A 135 -5.70 -3.45 -9.34
C LEU A 135 -6.51 -2.52 -8.45
N PHE A 136 -7.82 -2.44 -8.69
CA PHE A 136 -8.78 -1.83 -7.77
C PHE A 136 -9.33 -2.94 -6.88
N GLY A 137 -8.87 -2.96 -5.62
CA GLY A 137 -9.24 -3.99 -4.65
C GLY A 137 -10.64 -3.78 -4.06
N ASN A 138 -11.07 -4.66 -3.17
CA ASN A 138 -12.40 -4.61 -2.56
C ASN A 138 -12.66 -3.34 -1.74
N GLY A 139 -11.61 -2.71 -1.21
CA GLY A 139 -11.67 -1.45 -0.47
C GLY A 139 -11.65 -0.20 -1.35
N ALA A 140 -11.43 -0.35 -2.66
CA ALA A 140 -11.32 0.78 -3.58
C ALA A 140 -12.65 1.52 -3.71
N THR A 141 -12.59 2.83 -3.51
CA THR A 141 -13.73 3.74 -3.72
C THR A 141 -13.28 4.91 -4.57
N ILE A 142 -13.65 4.88 -5.84
CA ILE A 142 -13.27 5.88 -6.84
C ILE A 142 -14.48 6.74 -7.16
N ASN A 143 -14.41 8.04 -6.86
CA ASN A 143 -15.45 9.01 -7.14
C ASN A 143 -14.84 10.19 -7.91
N VAL A 144 -15.08 10.28 -9.19
CA VAL A 144 -14.42 11.24 -10.10
C VAL A 144 -15.40 11.75 -11.15
N SER A 145 -15.09 12.85 -11.86
CA SER A 145 -15.91 13.25 -13.00
C SER A 145 -15.76 12.30 -14.20
N GLY A 146 -14.57 11.70 -14.36
CA GLY A 146 -14.31 10.67 -15.34
C GLY A 146 -13.04 9.92 -15.00
N LEU A 147 -12.96 8.65 -15.35
CA LEU A 147 -11.79 7.79 -15.15
C LEU A 147 -11.33 7.19 -16.48
N LEU A 148 -10.04 7.32 -16.76
CA LEU A 148 -9.34 6.45 -17.69
C LEU A 148 -8.27 5.67 -16.93
N ALA A 149 -8.31 4.36 -16.95
CA ALA A 149 -7.26 3.49 -16.45
C ALA A 149 -6.73 2.64 -17.60
N THR A 150 -5.43 2.71 -17.87
CA THR A 150 -4.83 2.00 -19.01
C THR A 150 -3.41 1.55 -18.76
N THR A 151 -3.01 0.49 -19.45
CA THR A 151 -1.63 0.02 -19.50
C THR A 151 -0.86 0.55 -20.73
N SER A 152 -1.55 1.31 -21.59
CA SER A 152 -0.93 2.04 -22.70
C SER A 152 -0.42 3.40 -22.23
N ASP A 153 0.45 4.01 -23.05
CA ASP A 153 0.95 5.36 -22.80
C ASP A 153 0.50 6.31 -23.91
N ILE A 154 0.66 7.61 -23.65
CA ILE A 154 0.36 8.68 -24.60
C ILE A 154 1.49 9.70 -24.59
N ALA A 155 1.88 10.22 -25.74
CA ALA A 155 2.85 11.29 -25.80
C ALA A 155 2.32 12.57 -25.12
N ASP A 156 3.15 13.25 -24.34
CA ASP A 156 2.77 14.45 -23.59
C ASP A 156 2.18 15.54 -24.49
N GLN A 157 2.80 15.76 -25.68
CA GLN A 157 2.33 16.73 -26.65
C GLN A 157 0.95 16.37 -27.22
N ASP A 158 0.67 15.08 -27.42
CA ASP A 158 -0.64 14.62 -27.90
C ASP A 158 -1.70 14.80 -26.83
N PHE A 159 -1.40 14.44 -25.58
CA PHE A 159 -2.30 14.69 -24.45
C PHE A 159 -2.62 16.18 -24.30
N LEU A 160 -1.61 17.03 -24.27
CA LEU A 160 -1.79 18.49 -24.13
C LEU A 160 -2.55 19.07 -25.32
N GLY A 161 -2.26 18.59 -26.54
CA GLY A 161 -2.93 19.00 -27.77
C GLY A 161 -4.33 18.43 -27.97
N GLY A 162 -4.83 17.57 -27.06
CA GLY A 162 -6.15 16.96 -27.17
C GLY A 162 -6.24 15.81 -28.17
N ARG A 163 -5.12 15.30 -28.61
CA ARG A 163 -5.03 14.12 -29.46
C ARG A 163 -4.78 12.90 -28.59
N TYR A 164 -5.78 12.08 -28.39
CA TYR A 164 -5.72 10.97 -27.43
C TYR A 164 -5.32 9.65 -28.11
N ASN A 165 -4.14 9.66 -28.73
CA ASN A 165 -3.56 8.49 -29.39
C ASN A 165 -2.72 7.70 -28.38
N PHE A 166 -3.26 6.58 -27.91
CA PHE A 166 -2.57 5.70 -26.98
C PHE A 166 -1.75 4.65 -27.73
N SER A 167 -0.53 4.42 -27.28
CA SER A 167 0.38 3.43 -27.80
C SER A 167 0.66 2.34 -26.79
N SER A 168 0.74 1.09 -27.24
CA SER A 168 1.15 0.00 -26.37
C SER A 168 2.61 0.17 -25.97
N THR A 169 2.89 0.07 -24.69
CA THR A 169 4.26 0.11 -24.14
C THR A 169 4.94 -1.26 -24.13
N GLY A 170 4.27 -2.30 -24.65
CA GLY A 170 4.72 -3.69 -24.52
C GLY A 170 4.49 -4.27 -23.12
N GLY A 171 3.93 -3.49 -22.20
CA GLY A 171 3.55 -3.95 -20.85
C GLY A 171 2.50 -5.06 -20.93
N LYS A 172 2.67 -6.08 -20.08
CA LYS A 172 1.76 -7.24 -19.98
C LYS A 172 0.76 -7.11 -18.84
N GLY A 173 0.74 -5.96 -18.15
CA GLY A 173 -0.15 -5.70 -17.04
C GLY A 173 -1.62 -5.77 -17.46
N GLY A 174 -2.46 -6.29 -16.56
CA GLY A 174 -3.92 -6.27 -16.73
C GLY A 174 -4.56 -5.22 -15.82
N ILE A 175 -5.87 -5.03 -16.00
CA ILE A 175 -6.69 -4.22 -15.09
C ILE A 175 -7.72 -5.14 -14.44
N SER A 176 -7.80 -5.09 -13.11
CA SER A 176 -8.82 -5.80 -12.35
C SER A 176 -9.55 -4.83 -11.44
N ASN A 177 -10.88 -4.88 -11.43
CA ASN A 177 -11.71 -4.15 -10.50
C ASN A 177 -12.53 -5.09 -9.63
N SER A 178 -12.40 -4.96 -8.33
CA SER A 178 -13.24 -5.60 -7.30
C SER A 178 -13.90 -4.56 -6.38
N GLY A 179 -13.59 -3.28 -6.55
CA GLY A 179 -14.09 -2.16 -5.76
C GLY A 179 -15.26 -1.43 -6.42
N SER A 180 -15.46 -0.20 -6.02
CA SER A 180 -16.51 0.69 -6.55
C SER A 180 -15.88 1.86 -7.30
N ILE A 181 -16.25 2.01 -8.57
CA ILE A 181 -15.85 3.10 -9.45
C ILE A 181 -17.09 3.85 -9.89
N THR A 182 -17.17 5.13 -9.53
CA THR A 182 -18.31 5.99 -9.88
C THR A 182 -17.83 7.23 -10.61
N ALA A 183 -18.32 7.45 -11.80
CA ALA A 183 -18.18 8.72 -12.50
C ALA A 183 -19.40 9.61 -12.25
N SER A 184 -19.20 10.93 -12.24
CA SER A 184 -20.29 11.90 -12.15
C SER A 184 -21.26 11.77 -13.33
N ASN A 185 -22.43 12.37 -13.19
CA ASN A 185 -23.43 12.37 -14.26
C ASN A 185 -22.85 12.90 -15.58
N GLY A 186 -23.00 12.14 -16.66
CA GLY A 186 -22.41 12.41 -17.98
C GLY A 186 -20.92 12.06 -18.10
N GLY A 187 -20.29 11.61 -17.03
CA GLY A 187 -18.88 11.20 -17.03
C GLY A 187 -18.67 9.82 -17.66
N SER A 188 -17.40 9.47 -17.90
CA SER A 188 -17.05 8.21 -18.52
C SER A 188 -16.06 7.41 -17.66
N VAL A 189 -16.19 6.09 -17.69
CA VAL A 189 -15.20 5.16 -17.12
C VAL A 189 -14.66 4.28 -18.24
N VAL A 190 -13.36 4.36 -18.47
CA VAL A 190 -12.67 3.57 -19.48
C VAL A 190 -11.55 2.75 -18.81
N LEU A 191 -11.61 1.44 -18.96
CA LEU A 191 -10.57 0.50 -18.56
C LEU A 191 -10.00 -0.16 -19.82
N SER A 192 -8.71 0.05 -20.09
CA SER A 192 -8.06 -0.43 -21.33
C SER A 192 -6.73 -1.10 -21.05
N ALA A 193 -6.65 -2.41 -21.28
CA ALA A 193 -5.44 -3.22 -21.06
C ALA A 193 -5.50 -4.51 -21.89
N PRO A 194 -4.38 -5.27 -22.03
CA PRO A 194 -4.43 -6.59 -22.63
C PRO A 194 -5.43 -7.55 -21.98
N SER A 195 -5.67 -7.40 -20.67
CA SER A 195 -6.70 -8.15 -19.94
C SER A 195 -7.42 -7.20 -19.00
N VAL A 196 -8.77 -7.20 -19.04
CA VAL A 196 -9.62 -6.41 -18.14
C VAL A 196 -10.64 -7.33 -17.50
N THR A 197 -10.69 -7.32 -16.17
CA THR A 197 -11.65 -8.08 -15.37
C THR A 197 -12.39 -7.15 -14.43
N ASN A 198 -13.74 -7.26 -14.42
CA ASN A 198 -14.58 -6.52 -13.48
C ASN A 198 -15.41 -7.48 -12.64
N LYS A 199 -15.22 -7.45 -11.32
CA LYS A 199 -16.01 -8.16 -10.31
C LYS A 199 -16.67 -7.18 -9.33
N GLY A 200 -16.35 -5.88 -9.45
CA GLY A 200 -16.88 -4.82 -8.62
C GLY A 200 -18.00 -4.03 -9.31
N LEU A 201 -18.27 -2.85 -8.77
CA LEU A 201 -19.25 -1.91 -9.31
C LEU A 201 -18.56 -0.88 -10.20
N ILE A 202 -19.13 -0.62 -11.38
CA ILE A 202 -18.79 0.54 -12.21
C ILE A 202 -20.08 1.26 -12.54
N ALA A 203 -20.18 2.54 -12.17
CA ALA A 203 -21.33 3.37 -12.41
C ALA A 203 -20.94 4.67 -13.13
N ALA A 204 -21.62 4.98 -14.23
CA ALA A 204 -21.49 6.24 -14.98
C ALA A 204 -22.91 6.65 -15.46
N SER A 205 -23.65 7.35 -14.58
CA SER A 205 -25.01 7.79 -14.89
C SER A 205 -25.02 8.76 -16.07
N ALA A 206 -25.86 8.49 -17.08
CA ALA A 206 -25.91 9.26 -18.33
C ALA A 206 -24.56 9.43 -19.04
N GLY A 207 -23.59 8.54 -18.73
CA GLY A 207 -22.26 8.53 -19.28
C GLY A 207 -21.94 7.22 -20.00
N HIS A 208 -20.65 6.95 -20.16
CA HIS A 208 -20.17 5.77 -20.88
C HIS A 208 -19.24 4.91 -20.01
N VAL A 209 -19.42 3.59 -20.09
CA VAL A 209 -18.49 2.61 -19.53
C VAL A 209 -17.92 1.78 -20.68
N ALA A 210 -16.60 1.79 -20.83
CA ALA A 210 -15.90 0.99 -21.80
C ALA A 210 -14.82 0.14 -21.13
N MET A 211 -14.79 -1.14 -21.44
CA MET A 211 -13.75 -2.07 -21.04
C MET A 211 -13.18 -2.73 -22.29
N THR A 212 -11.90 -2.47 -22.60
CA THR A 212 -11.25 -3.01 -23.78
C THR A 212 -10.09 -3.90 -23.40
N GLY A 213 -10.14 -5.15 -23.80
CA GLY A 213 -9.10 -6.14 -23.62
C GLY A 213 -8.77 -6.82 -24.95
N LYS A 214 -7.60 -7.45 -25.04
CA LYS A 214 -7.25 -8.29 -26.17
C LYS A 214 -8.06 -9.59 -26.08
N VAL A 215 -8.98 -9.79 -27.00
CA VAL A 215 -9.69 -11.08 -27.12
C VAL A 215 -8.68 -12.08 -27.73
N TRP A 216 -8.21 -13.03 -26.94
CA TRP A 216 -7.52 -14.19 -27.48
C TRP A 216 -8.58 -15.06 -28.17
N ARG A 217 -8.60 -15.08 -29.50
CA ARG A 217 -9.31 -16.11 -30.24
C ARG A 217 -8.41 -17.35 -30.25
N SER A 218 -8.87 -18.42 -29.58
CA SER A 218 -8.31 -19.77 -29.71
C SER A 218 -8.64 -20.35 -31.07
#